data_0ab75e4caedfb5c77c6ed175fc6a32ee
#
_entry.id   0ab75e4caedfb5c77c6ed175fc6a32ee
#
_cell.length_a   1.000
_cell.length_b   1.000
_cell.length_c   1.000
_cell.angle_alpha   90.00
_cell.angle_beta   90.00
_cell.angle_gamma   90.00
#
_symmetry.space_group_name_H-M   'P 1'
#
loop_
_entity.id
_entity.type
_entity.pdbx_description
1 polymer ?
#
loop_
_entity_poly.entity_id
_entity_poly.type
_entity_poly.pdbx_seq_one_letter_code
_entity_poly.pdbx_strand_id
1 'polypeptide(L)'
;MLEMVQNISNMVNIHYIRQKEPKGLGHAIHCAKSFIGNEPFAVLLGDDIVDADTPCLKQMINAYDEYKTSILGVQEVARENVDKYGILDVKHIEDRVYKVKDMVEKPAVEEAPSNIAILGRYIITPEIFNILENQAPGKGGEIQLTDALQTLATKEAIYAYNFEGKRYDVGDKLGFLEATVDFALKRPELKDDFVAFLRSKADKIEELEVTER
;
A
#
# COMPACT_ATOMS: atom_id res chain seq x y z
N MET A 1 -23.12 3.20 18.38
CA MET A 1 -21.67 3.53 18.33
C MET A 1 -20.81 2.50 19.04
N LEU A 2 -21.01 2.22 20.35
CA LEU A 2 -20.20 1.22 21.11
C LEU A 2 -20.25 -0.18 20.47
N GLU A 3 -21.45 -0.65 20.13
CA GLU A 3 -21.64 -1.95 19.48
C GLU A 3 -20.92 -2.06 18.13
N MET A 4 -20.92 -1.00 17.31
CA MET A 4 -20.20 -0.94 16.05
C MET A 4 -18.68 -1.08 16.26
N VAL A 5 -18.12 -0.38 17.24
CA VAL A 5 -16.69 -0.46 17.58
C VAL A 5 -16.32 -1.85 18.11
N GLN A 6 -17.18 -2.42 18.96
CA GLN A 6 -16.98 -3.78 19.49
C GLN A 6 -17.06 -4.84 18.37
N ASN A 7 -18.00 -4.70 17.44
CA ASN A 7 -18.09 -5.62 16.29
C ASN A 7 -16.85 -5.57 15.43
N ILE A 8 -16.29 -4.38 15.17
CA ILE A 8 -15.02 -4.24 14.45
C ILE A 8 -13.88 -4.93 15.20
N SER A 9 -13.76 -4.69 16.51
CA SER A 9 -12.71 -5.31 17.34
C SER A 9 -12.82 -6.84 17.40
N ASN A 10 -14.02 -7.38 17.25
CA ASN A 10 -14.29 -8.81 17.32
C ASN A 10 -14.18 -9.52 15.95
N MET A 11 -13.95 -8.78 14.86
CA MET A 11 -13.85 -9.38 13.52
C MET A 11 -12.64 -10.29 13.38
N VAL A 12 -11.55 -9.98 14.08
CA VAL A 12 -10.26 -10.71 14.00
C VAL A 12 -9.58 -10.74 15.37
N ASN A 13 -8.69 -11.71 15.56
CA ASN A 13 -7.78 -11.73 16.71
C ASN A 13 -6.62 -10.77 16.41
N ILE A 14 -6.50 -9.70 17.21
CA ILE A 14 -5.45 -8.69 17.04
C ILE A 14 -4.35 -8.93 18.08
N HIS A 15 -3.11 -9.00 17.60
CA HIS A 15 -1.91 -9.05 18.41
C HIS A 15 -1.04 -7.83 18.12
N TYR A 16 -0.56 -7.17 19.17
CA TYR A 16 0.27 -5.96 19.05
C TYR A 16 1.74 -6.31 19.27
N ILE A 17 2.57 -5.93 18.30
CA ILE A 17 4.03 -6.07 18.39
C ILE A 17 4.62 -4.68 18.33
N ARG A 18 5.43 -4.35 19.34
CA ARG A 18 6.08 -3.04 19.40
C ARG A 18 7.41 -3.07 18.65
N GLN A 19 7.54 -2.20 17.66
CA GLN A 19 8.84 -1.80 17.13
C GLN A 19 9.49 -0.81 18.11
N LYS A 20 10.50 -1.25 18.88
CA LYS A 20 11.11 -0.41 19.92
C LYS A 20 11.88 0.78 19.37
N GLU A 21 12.51 0.61 18.22
CA GLU A 21 13.29 1.63 17.51
C GLU A 21 12.79 1.73 16.07
N PRO A 22 12.47 2.94 15.57
CA PRO A 22 11.91 3.13 14.21
C PRO A 22 13.03 3.04 13.16
N LYS A 23 13.44 1.81 12.81
CA LYS A 23 14.52 1.53 11.86
C LYS A 23 14.01 1.23 10.43
N GLY A 24 12.82 1.69 10.07
CA GLY A 24 12.22 1.50 8.75
C GLY A 24 11.22 0.34 8.69
N LEU A 25 10.56 0.20 7.52
CA LEU A 25 9.48 -0.76 7.29
C LEU A 25 9.97 -2.21 7.34
N GLY A 26 11.12 -2.51 6.74
CA GLY A 26 11.71 -3.85 6.81
C GLY A 26 11.97 -4.29 8.24
N HIS A 27 12.46 -3.40 9.11
CA HIS A 27 12.63 -3.70 10.53
C HIS A 27 11.29 -3.93 11.25
N ALA A 28 10.24 -3.17 10.93
CA ALA A 28 8.92 -3.39 11.50
C ALA A 28 8.40 -4.80 11.18
N ILE A 29 8.56 -5.23 9.93
CA ILE A 29 8.20 -6.59 9.48
C ILE A 29 9.06 -7.64 10.20
N HIS A 30 10.36 -7.41 10.31
CA HIS A 30 11.26 -8.33 11.02
C HIS A 30 10.85 -8.53 12.48
N CYS A 31 10.34 -7.51 13.17
CA CYS A 31 9.82 -7.64 14.53
C CYS A 31 8.66 -8.65 14.65
N ALA A 32 7.96 -8.95 13.57
CA ALA A 32 6.87 -9.93 13.56
C ALA A 32 7.33 -11.38 13.33
N LYS A 33 8.63 -11.63 13.04
CA LYS A 33 9.21 -12.94 12.71
C LYS A 33 8.75 -14.06 13.66
N SER A 34 8.84 -13.84 14.97
CA SER A 34 8.49 -14.85 15.98
C SER A 34 7.00 -15.16 16.05
N PHE A 35 6.15 -14.27 15.55
CA PHE A 35 4.70 -14.40 15.50
C PHE A 35 4.24 -15.16 14.25
N ILE A 36 4.84 -14.84 13.12
CA ILE A 36 4.49 -15.39 11.81
C ILE A 36 5.12 -16.78 11.62
N GLY A 37 6.31 -16.99 12.17
CA GLY A 37 7.01 -18.27 12.02
C GLY A 37 7.45 -18.50 10.57
N ASN A 38 7.12 -19.68 10.03
CA ASN A 38 7.56 -20.11 8.70
C ASN A 38 6.39 -20.21 7.70
N GLU A 39 5.45 -19.28 7.78
CA GLU A 39 4.30 -19.23 6.88
C GLU A 39 4.33 -17.99 6.00
N PRO A 40 3.78 -18.05 4.77
CA PRO A 40 3.52 -16.85 3.98
C PRO A 40 2.54 -15.93 4.71
N PHE A 41 2.75 -14.64 4.59
CA PHE A 41 1.95 -13.66 5.31
C PHE A 41 1.65 -12.42 4.46
N ALA A 42 0.55 -11.74 4.78
CA ALA A 42 0.20 -10.48 4.16
C ALA A 42 0.74 -9.31 4.97
N VAL A 43 1.23 -8.28 4.27
CA VAL A 43 1.56 -6.97 4.84
C VAL A 43 0.61 -5.95 4.24
N LEU A 44 -0.05 -5.18 5.12
CA LEU A 44 -0.94 -4.10 4.75
C LEU A 44 -0.47 -2.84 5.46
N LEU A 45 -0.01 -1.85 4.70
CA LEU A 45 0.33 -0.55 5.28
C LEU A 45 -0.95 0.19 5.66
N GLY A 46 -0.96 0.77 6.87
CA GLY A 46 -2.16 1.36 7.45
C GLY A 46 -2.58 2.68 6.82
N ASP A 47 -1.70 3.32 6.09
CA ASP A 47 -1.89 4.57 5.35
C ASP A 47 -2.30 4.37 3.88
N ASP A 48 -2.40 3.13 3.42
CA ASP A 48 -2.95 2.80 2.11
C ASP A 48 -4.37 2.23 2.25
N ILE A 49 -5.37 2.90 1.72
CA ILE A 49 -6.75 2.41 1.68
C ILE A 49 -7.10 2.06 0.23
N VAL A 50 -7.67 0.89 0.02
CA VAL A 50 -8.16 0.47 -1.31
C VAL A 50 -9.65 0.23 -1.23
N ASP A 51 -10.39 0.96 -2.06
CA ASP A 51 -11.82 0.82 -2.25
C ASP A 51 -12.09 0.04 -3.53
N ALA A 52 -12.63 -1.17 -3.39
CA ALA A 52 -12.86 -2.10 -4.49
C ALA A 52 -14.01 -3.06 -4.16
N ASP A 53 -14.73 -3.53 -5.17
CA ASP A 53 -15.80 -4.52 -5.02
C ASP A 53 -15.25 -5.85 -4.48
N THR A 54 -14.13 -6.32 -5.04
CA THR A 54 -13.35 -7.42 -4.49
C THR A 54 -12.19 -6.86 -3.69
N PRO A 55 -12.09 -7.12 -2.37
CA PRO A 55 -11.00 -6.59 -1.55
C PRO A 55 -9.62 -6.86 -2.17
N CYS A 56 -8.75 -5.86 -2.21
CA CYS A 56 -7.42 -5.95 -2.82
C CYS A 56 -6.64 -7.18 -2.35
N LEU A 57 -6.62 -7.45 -1.04
CA LEU A 57 -5.94 -8.63 -0.51
C LEU A 57 -6.54 -9.94 -1.03
N LYS A 58 -7.86 -10.02 -1.26
CA LYS A 58 -8.49 -11.21 -1.85
C LYS A 58 -8.06 -11.42 -3.30
N GLN A 59 -7.93 -10.35 -4.07
CA GLN A 59 -7.39 -10.42 -5.43
C GLN A 59 -5.96 -10.99 -5.42
N MET A 60 -5.11 -10.47 -4.52
CA MET A 60 -3.71 -10.92 -4.37
C MET A 60 -3.59 -12.35 -3.86
N ILE A 61 -4.49 -12.80 -2.96
CA ILE A 61 -4.53 -14.20 -2.50
C ILE A 61 -4.82 -15.14 -3.67
N ASN A 62 -5.72 -14.79 -4.57
CA ASN A 62 -5.99 -15.60 -5.75
C ASN A 62 -4.73 -15.76 -6.62
N ALA A 63 -3.97 -14.68 -6.85
CA ALA A 63 -2.69 -14.75 -7.54
C ALA A 63 -1.65 -15.59 -6.75
N TYR A 64 -1.58 -15.41 -5.42
CA TYR A 64 -0.71 -16.24 -4.59
C TYR A 64 -1.07 -17.73 -4.67
N ASP A 65 -2.35 -18.07 -4.70
CA ASP A 65 -2.80 -19.46 -4.79
C ASP A 65 -2.35 -20.14 -6.08
N GLU A 66 -2.18 -19.37 -7.15
CA GLU A 66 -1.67 -19.83 -8.43
C GLU A 66 -0.14 -19.94 -8.45
N TYR A 67 0.56 -18.88 -8.07
CA TYR A 67 2.01 -18.78 -8.22
C TYR A 67 2.81 -19.32 -7.02
N LYS A 68 2.20 -19.42 -5.83
CA LYS A 68 2.80 -19.93 -4.56
C LYS A 68 4.14 -19.28 -4.18
N THR A 69 4.28 -18.00 -4.49
CA THR A 69 5.46 -17.18 -4.17
C THR A 69 5.03 -15.75 -3.80
N SER A 70 5.98 -14.89 -3.46
CA SER A 70 5.69 -13.51 -3.05
C SER A 70 4.95 -12.73 -4.15
N ILE A 71 3.88 -12.01 -3.75
CA ILE A 71 3.04 -11.16 -4.62
C ILE A 71 3.06 -9.73 -4.10
N LEU A 72 3.41 -8.79 -4.97
CA LEU A 72 3.40 -7.36 -4.68
C LEU A 72 2.15 -6.71 -5.28
N GLY A 73 1.37 -6.01 -4.48
CA GLY A 73 0.23 -5.23 -4.97
C GLY A 73 0.71 -3.94 -5.61
N VAL A 74 0.36 -3.74 -6.88
CA VAL A 74 0.85 -2.59 -7.67
C VAL A 74 -0.28 -1.90 -8.42
N GLN A 75 -0.04 -0.65 -8.80
CA GLN A 75 -0.77 0.09 -9.83
C GLN A 75 0.20 1.03 -10.56
N GLU A 76 -0.22 1.51 -11.72
CA GLU A 76 0.48 2.59 -12.39
C GLU A 76 0.24 3.92 -11.67
N VAL A 77 1.30 4.68 -11.46
CA VAL A 77 1.24 6.03 -10.90
C VAL A 77 1.66 7.05 -11.95
N ALA A 78 1.28 8.31 -11.74
CA ALA A 78 1.79 9.40 -12.58
C ALA A 78 3.33 9.48 -12.50
N ARG A 79 3.98 9.70 -13.64
CA ARG A 79 5.45 9.68 -13.74
C ARG A 79 6.14 10.59 -12.74
N GLU A 80 5.55 11.74 -12.47
CA GLU A 80 6.03 12.73 -11.49
C GLU A 80 5.96 12.28 -10.03
N ASN A 81 5.28 11.17 -9.73
CA ASN A 81 5.10 10.64 -8.38
C ASN A 81 5.93 9.37 -8.10
N VAL A 82 6.75 8.91 -9.06
CA VAL A 82 7.52 7.67 -8.88
C VAL A 82 8.53 7.74 -7.74
N ASP A 83 9.01 8.94 -7.40
CA ASP A 83 9.94 9.21 -6.31
C ASP A 83 9.34 9.01 -4.90
N LYS A 84 8.04 8.72 -4.82
CA LYS A 84 7.34 8.44 -3.56
C LYS A 84 7.30 6.96 -3.20
N TYR A 85 7.53 6.06 -4.17
CA TYR A 85 7.24 4.63 -4.05
C TYR A 85 8.42 3.75 -4.47
N GLY A 86 8.38 2.48 -4.07
CA GLY A 86 9.19 1.45 -4.71
C GLY A 86 8.67 1.20 -6.13
N ILE A 87 9.52 1.34 -7.13
CA ILE A 87 9.18 1.20 -8.55
C ILE A 87 9.78 -0.09 -9.11
N LEU A 88 8.98 -0.82 -9.89
CA LEU A 88 9.35 -2.12 -10.43
C LEU A 88 9.80 -2.04 -11.89
N ASP A 89 10.86 -2.78 -12.25
CA ASP A 89 11.04 -3.30 -13.63
C ASP A 89 10.33 -4.64 -13.73
N VAL A 90 9.40 -4.75 -14.65
CA VAL A 90 8.54 -5.92 -14.77
C VAL A 90 8.46 -6.44 -16.19
N LYS A 91 8.08 -7.73 -16.31
CA LYS A 91 7.65 -8.35 -17.56
C LYS A 91 6.20 -8.78 -17.39
N HIS A 92 5.32 -8.30 -18.25
CA HIS A 92 3.93 -8.77 -18.30
C HIS A 92 3.90 -10.27 -18.60
N ILE A 93 3.10 -11.01 -17.87
CA ILE A 93 2.91 -12.46 -18.02
C ILE A 93 1.53 -12.73 -18.59
N GLU A 94 0.50 -12.37 -17.85
CA GLU A 94 -0.89 -12.56 -18.25
C GLU A 94 -1.82 -11.65 -17.45
N ASP A 95 -2.96 -11.30 -18.00
CA ASP A 95 -3.99 -10.46 -17.39
C ASP A 95 -3.40 -9.29 -16.58
N ARG A 96 -3.47 -9.34 -15.26
CA ARG A 96 -2.97 -8.33 -14.32
C ARG A 96 -1.66 -8.71 -13.64
N VAL A 97 -1.03 -9.81 -14.08
CA VAL A 97 0.16 -10.39 -13.46
C VAL A 97 1.41 -10.04 -14.24
N TYR A 98 2.41 -9.60 -13.51
CA TYR A 98 3.73 -9.27 -14.02
C TYR A 98 4.79 -10.05 -13.24
N LYS A 99 5.82 -10.54 -13.91
CA LYS A 99 7.03 -11.03 -13.25
C LYS A 99 7.94 -9.86 -12.94
N VAL A 100 8.35 -9.73 -11.70
CA VAL A 100 9.31 -8.72 -11.25
C VAL A 100 10.71 -9.14 -11.71
N LYS A 101 11.45 -8.20 -12.29
CA LYS A 101 12.85 -8.36 -12.69
C LYS A 101 13.77 -7.61 -11.74
N ASP A 102 13.39 -6.38 -11.39
CA ASP A 102 14.14 -5.51 -10.50
C ASP A 102 13.21 -4.50 -9.82
N MET A 103 13.70 -3.84 -8.79
CA MET A 103 12.96 -2.80 -8.06
C MET A 103 13.90 -1.77 -7.47
N VAL A 104 13.44 -0.52 -7.39
CA VAL A 104 14.21 0.61 -6.86
C VAL A 104 13.34 1.40 -5.90
N GLU A 105 13.83 1.64 -4.67
CA GLU A 105 13.14 2.45 -3.67
C GLU A 105 13.25 3.94 -3.98
N LYS A 106 12.11 4.58 -4.24
CA LYS A 106 11.98 6.02 -4.45
C LYS A 106 13.04 6.57 -5.41
N PRO A 107 13.08 6.09 -6.67
CA PRO A 107 14.07 6.55 -7.65
C PRO A 107 13.84 8.02 -8.01
N ALA A 108 14.86 8.66 -8.57
CA ALA A 108 14.62 9.91 -9.29
C ALA A 108 13.71 9.65 -10.51
N VAL A 109 12.93 10.65 -10.93
CA VAL A 109 11.95 10.50 -12.02
C VAL A 109 12.61 9.98 -13.30
N GLU A 110 13.83 10.47 -13.58
CA GLU A 110 14.61 10.11 -14.76
C GLU A 110 15.17 8.69 -14.71
N GLU A 111 15.40 8.17 -13.50
CA GLU A 111 16.00 6.85 -13.23
C GLU A 111 14.99 5.74 -13.01
N ALA A 112 13.71 6.10 -12.85
CA ALA A 112 12.66 5.12 -12.58
C ALA A 112 12.50 4.16 -13.76
N PRO A 113 12.59 2.82 -13.54
CA PRO A 113 12.54 1.83 -14.60
C PRO A 113 11.16 1.75 -15.28
N SER A 114 10.12 2.17 -14.60
CA SER A 114 8.73 2.21 -15.07
C SER A 114 7.91 3.22 -14.28
N ASN A 115 6.59 3.16 -14.38
CA ASN A 115 5.63 3.82 -13.50
C ASN A 115 4.78 2.84 -12.68
N ILE A 116 5.18 1.57 -12.60
CA ILE A 116 4.50 0.55 -11.81
C ILE A 116 5.03 0.61 -10.38
N ALA A 117 4.19 1.09 -9.48
CA ALA A 117 4.53 1.36 -8.08
C ALA A 117 3.98 0.28 -7.14
N ILE A 118 4.76 -0.09 -6.13
CA ILE A 118 4.30 -0.94 -5.03
C ILE A 118 3.46 -0.08 -4.07
N LEU A 119 2.23 -0.51 -3.81
CA LEU A 119 1.25 0.30 -3.10
C LEU A 119 0.77 -0.36 -1.79
N GLY A 120 1.71 -0.55 -0.86
CA GLY A 120 1.41 -0.88 0.53
C GLY A 120 0.69 -2.21 0.78
N ARG A 121 0.63 -3.11 -0.21
CA ARG A 121 0.00 -4.43 -0.14
C ARG A 121 0.97 -5.49 -0.63
N TYR A 122 1.22 -6.49 0.22
CA TYR A 122 2.18 -7.55 -0.07
C TYR A 122 1.66 -8.89 0.43
N ILE A 123 1.97 -9.97 -0.27
CA ILE A 123 2.01 -11.32 0.26
C ILE A 123 3.46 -11.77 0.14
N ILE A 124 4.09 -12.15 1.24
CA ILE A 124 5.54 -12.38 1.30
C ILE A 124 5.80 -13.77 1.87
N THR A 125 6.77 -14.47 1.29
CA THR A 125 7.27 -15.76 1.81
C THR A 125 8.15 -15.54 3.05
N PRO A 126 8.24 -16.51 3.96
CA PRO A 126 9.01 -16.37 5.21
C PRO A 126 10.52 -16.23 4.99
N GLU A 127 11.06 -16.53 3.81
CA GLU A 127 12.48 -16.33 3.47
C GLU A 127 12.91 -14.85 3.63
N ILE A 128 11.98 -13.91 3.54
CA ILE A 128 12.24 -12.49 3.77
C ILE A 128 12.85 -12.23 5.15
N PHE A 129 12.50 -13.01 6.19
CA PHE A 129 13.03 -12.82 7.53
C PHE A 129 14.51 -13.12 7.64
N ASN A 130 15.04 -14.10 6.88
CA ASN A 130 16.45 -14.41 6.82
C ASN A 130 17.25 -13.29 6.15
N ILE A 131 16.64 -12.60 5.20
CA ILE A 131 17.23 -11.45 4.52
C ILE A 131 17.24 -10.24 5.46
N LEU A 132 16.08 -9.89 6.04
CA LEU A 132 15.93 -8.74 6.94
C LEU A 132 16.82 -8.81 8.18
N GLU A 133 17.13 -10.01 8.68
CA GLU A 133 17.98 -10.22 9.84
C GLU A 133 19.42 -9.70 9.63
N ASN A 134 19.90 -9.76 8.37
CA ASN A 134 21.28 -9.41 8.02
C ASN A 134 21.38 -8.18 7.11
N GLN A 135 20.24 -7.51 6.83
CA GLN A 135 20.21 -6.39 5.92
C GLN A 135 20.82 -5.13 6.54
N ALA A 136 21.76 -4.52 5.83
CA ALA A 136 22.29 -3.21 6.18
C ALA A 136 21.23 -2.12 5.91
N PRO A 137 21.24 -1.00 6.67
CA PRO A 137 20.43 0.15 6.37
C PRO A 137 20.69 0.69 4.94
N GLY A 138 19.61 0.96 4.22
CA GLY A 138 19.62 1.54 2.87
C GLY A 138 19.33 3.05 2.86
N LYS A 139 18.49 3.48 1.92
CA LYS A 139 18.09 4.89 1.75
C LYS A 139 17.52 5.45 3.06
N GLY A 140 17.98 6.63 3.45
CA GLY A 140 17.55 7.29 4.69
C GLY A 140 18.09 6.68 5.98
N GLY A 141 18.99 5.70 5.91
CA GLY A 141 19.50 4.98 7.10
C GLY A 141 18.52 3.94 7.66
N GLU A 142 17.49 3.58 6.89
CA GLU A 142 16.44 2.65 7.28
C GLU A 142 16.63 1.27 6.64
N ILE A 143 16.14 0.24 7.31
CA ILE A 143 16.01 -1.10 6.73
C ILE A 143 14.79 -1.09 5.81
N GLN A 144 15.04 -0.90 4.51
CA GLN A 144 14.00 -0.79 3.50
C GLN A 144 13.45 -2.17 3.13
N LEU A 145 12.12 -2.28 3.04
CA LEU A 145 11.48 -3.51 2.57
C LEU A 145 11.80 -3.77 1.08
N THR A 146 11.85 -2.73 0.27
CA THR A 146 12.15 -2.84 -1.16
C THR A 146 13.52 -3.46 -1.41
N ASP A 147 14.55 -3.08 -0.65
CA ASP A 147 15.90 -3.66 -0.76
C ASP A 147 15.90 -5.16 -0.36
N ALA A 148 15.11 -5.51 0.68
CA ALA A 148 14.94 -6.91 1.07
C ALA A 148 14.23 -7.74 0.01
N LEU A 149 13.18 -7.18 -0.60
CA LEU A 149 12.45 -7.84 -1.68
C LEU A 149 13.33 -7.97 -2.94
N GLN A 150 14.18 -6.98 -3.25
CA GLN A 150 15.16 -7.08 -4.33
C GLN A 150 16.12 -8.25 -4.09
N THR A 151 16.61 -8.39 -2.86
CA THR A 151 17.44 -9.55 -2.47
C THR A 151 16.66 -10.86 -2.57
N LEU A 152 15.39 -10.89 -2.14
CA LEU A 152 14.52 -12.05 -2.24
C LEU A 152 14.30 -12.47 -3.69
N ALA A 153 14.15 -11.51 -4.62
CA ALA A 153 13.99 -11.76 -6.04
C ALA A 153 15.17 -12.48 -6.69
N THR A 154 16.36 -12.50 -6.05
CA THR A 154 17.51 -13.29 -6.49
C THR A 154 17.40 -14.77 -6.10
N LYS A 155 16.56 -15.10 -5.13
CA LYS A 155 16.40 -16.45 -4.57
C LYS A 155 15.16 -17.16 -5.07
N GLU A 156 14.08 -16.40 -5.27
CA GLU A 156 12.78 -16.91 -5.74
C GLU A 156 12.13 -15.94 -6.72
N ALA A 157 11.20 -16.43 -7.52
CA ALA A 157 10.42 -15.57 -8.39
C ALA A 157 9.49 -14.69 -7.53
N ILE A 158 9.37 -13.40 -7.88
CA ILE A 158 8.39 -12.48 -7.31
C ILE A 158 7.46 -12.01 -8.43
N TYR A 159 6.17 -11.95 -8.16
CA TYR A 159 5.19 -11.41 -9.08
C TYR A 159 4.58 -10.13 -8.53
N ALA A 160 4.17 -9.26 -9.43
CA ALA A 160 3.37 -8.08 -9.13
C ALA A 160 1.96 -8.29 -9.67
N TYR A 161 0.97 -7.94 -8.89
CA TYR A 161 -0.44 -7.99 -9.27
C TYR A 161 -1.01 -6.58 -9.32
N ASN A 162 -1.44 -6.14 -10.50
CA ASN A 162 -2.10 -4.85 -10.71
C ASN A 162 -3.55 -4.94 -10.23
N PHE A 163 -3.77 -4.63 -8.95
CA PHE A 163 -5.07 -4.78 -8.31
C PHE A 163 -6.11 -3.78 -8.84
N GLU A 164 -7.37 -4.19 -8.81
CA GLU A 164 -8.51 -3.33 -9.10
C GLU A 164 -8.94 -2.57 -7.86
N GLY A 165 -9.39 -1.34 -8.09
CA GLY A 165 -9.91 -0.47 -7.05
C GLY A 165 -9.27 0.90 -7.04
N LYS A 166 -9.91 1.83 -6.33
CA LYS A 166 -9.37 3.16 -6.08
C LYS A 166 -8.53 3.15 -4.82
N ARG A 167 -7.24 3.44 -4.98
CA ARG A 167 -6.32 3.62 -3.85
C ARG A 167 -6.35 5.06 -3.36
N TYR A 168 -6.27 5.22 -2.05
CA TYR A 168 -6.06 6.49 -1.35
C TYR A 168 -4.80 6.37 -0.51
N ASP A 169 -3.89 7.32 -0.68
CA ASP A 169 -2.72 7.51 0.18
C ASP A 169 -3.11 8.45 1.32
N VAL A 170 -3.56 7.88 2.44
CA VAL A 170 -3.99 8.70 3.58
C VAL A 170 -2.81 9.16 4.46
N GLY A 171 -1.59 8.76 4.13
CA GLY A 171 -0.35 9.37 4.64
C GLY A 171 -0.08 10.74 4.03
N ASP A 172 -0.61 11.01 2.83
CA ASP A 172 -0.62 12.35 2.22
C ASP A 172 -1.84 13.16 2.68
N LYS A 173 -1.65 14.47 2.86
CA LYS A 173 -2.74 15.36 3.36
C LYS A 173 -3.92 15.44 2.40
N LEU A 174 -3.66 15.55 1.11
CA LEU A 174 -4.71 15.62 0.10
C LEU A 174 -5.41 14.28 -0.04
N GLY A 175 -4.64 13.18 -0.12
CA GLY A 175 -5.19 11.82 -0.18
C GLY A 175 -6.08 11.47 1.02
N PHE A 176 -5.72 11.93 2.23
CA PHE A 176 -6.57 11.81 3.41
C PHE A 176 -7.90 12.55 3.27
N LEU A 177 -7.88 13.77 2.72
CA LEU A 177 -9.11 14.56 2.49
C LEU A 177 -9.97 13.92 1.40
N GLU A 178 -9.37 13.48 0.30
CA GLU A 178 -10.08 12.78 -0.78
C GLU A 178 -10.78 11.52 -0.27
N ALA A 179 -10.05 10.67 0.48
CA ALA A 179 -10.63 9.49 1.10
C ALA A 179 -11.80 9.85 2.03
N THR A 180 -11.62 10.89 2.88
CA THR A 180 -12.67 11.34 3.81
C THR A 180 -13.93 11.76 3.05
N VAL A 181 -13.80 12.53 1.98
CA VAL A 181 -14.93 12.99 1.16
C VAL A 181 -15.62 11.79 0.49
N ASP A 182 -14.87 10.94 -0.20
CA ASP A 182 -15.44 9.83 -0.95
C ASP A 182 -16.15 8.81 -0.04
N PHE A 183 -15.56 8.49 1.11
CA PHE A 183 -16.18 7.58 2.06
C PHE A 183 -17.39 8.21 2.78
N ALA A 184 -17.39 9.51 3.05
CA ALA A 184 -18.55 10.21 3.59
C ALA A 184 -19.73 10.20 2.61
N LEU A 185 -19.47 10.39 1.31
CA LEU A 185 -20.48 10.36 0.25
C LEU A 185 -21.11 8.96 0.04
N LYS A 186 -20.42 7.90 0.45
CA LYS A 186 -20.93 6.52 0.41
C LYS A 186 -21.85 6.17 1.58
N ARG A 187 -21.85 6.99 2.64
CA ARG A 187 -22.67 6.74 3.82
C ARG A 187 -24.06 7.35 3.68
N PRO A 188 -25.15 6.52 3.62
CA PRO A 188 -26.49 7.03 3.44
C PRO A 188 -26.90 8.07 4.48
N GLU A 189 -26.46 7.87 5.73
CA GLU A 189 -26.79 8.75 6.87
C GLU A 189 -26.07 10.10 6.86
N LEU A 190 -25.07 10.28 6.00
CA LEU A 190 -24.29 11.53 5.90
C LEU A 190 -24.43 12.20 4.54
N LYS A 191 -24.74 11.44 3.52
CA LYS A 191 -24.59 11.84 2.10
C LYS A 191 -25.27 13.16 1.78
N ASP A 192 -26.56 13.31 2.15
CA ASP A 192 -27.35 14.46 1.68
C ASP A 192 -26.89 15.76 2.36
N ASP A 193 -26.68 15.73 3.67
CA ASP A 193 -26.18 16.87 4.43
C ASP A 193 -24.76 17.25 4.01
N PHE A 194 -23.93 16.24 3.75
CA PHE A 194 -22.54 16.47 3.34
C PHE A 194 -22.45 17.03 1.91
N VAL A 195 -23.30 16.58 0.98
CA VAL A 195 -23.40 17.19 -0.35
C VAL A 195 -23.82 18.65 -0.28
N ALA A 196 -24.81 18.98 0.55
CA ALA A 196 -25.23 20.37 0.76
C ALA A 196 -24.10 21.24 1.33
N PHE A 197 -23.37 20.70 2.30
CA PHE A 197 -22.18 21.35 2.86
C PHE A 197 -21.10 21.61 1.80
N LEU A 198 -20.72 20.60 1.00
CA LEU A 198 -19.70 20.74 -0.04
C LEU A 198 -20.07 21.78 -1.10
N ARG A 199 -21.33 21.79 -1.55
CA ARG A 199 -21.83 22.81 -2.47
C ARG A 199 -21.70 24.21 -1.90
N SER A 200 -22.16 24.42 -0.67
CA SER A 200 -22.01 25.70 0.03
C SER A 200 -20.56 26.16 0.18
N LYS A 201 -19.58 25.23 0.22
CA LYS A 201 -18.17 25.59 0.24
C LYS A 201 -17.64 25.94 -1.13
N ALA A 202 -18.03 25.20 -2.15
CA ALA A 202 -17.65 25.49 -3.53
C ALA A 202 -18.15 26.88 -3.97
N ASP A 203 -19.41 27.21 -3.72
CA ASP A 203 -19.99 28.53 -4.01
C ASP A 203 -19.17 29.67 -3.39
N LYS A 204 -18.76 29.51 -2.11
CA LYS A 204 -17.94 30.51 -1.43
C LYS A 204 -16.52 30.65 -1.98
N ILE A 205 -15.92 29.58 -2.48
CA ILE A 205 -14.58 29.62 -3.11
C ILE A 205 -14.68 30.38 -4.43
N GLU A 206 -15.71 30.12 -5.24
CA GLU A 206 -15.95 30.85 -6.49
C GLU A 206 -16.17 32.35 -6.25
N GLU A 207 -16.95 32.74 -5.22
CA GLU A 207 -17.16 34.14 -4.84
C GLU A 207 -15.84 34.84 -4.45
N LEU A 208 -14.93 34.14 -3.75
CA LEU A 208 -13.63 34.71 -3.35
C LEU A 208 -12.71 34.91 -4.58
N GLU A 209 -12.66 33.96 -5.50
CA GLU A 209 -11.85 34.09 -6.73
C GLU A 209 -12.31 35.22 -7.66
N VAL A 210 -13.63 35.50 -7.67
CA VAL A 210 -14.19 36.64 -8.44
C VAL A 210 -13.81 37.99 -7.80
N THR A 211 -13.66 38.03 -6.49
CA THR A 211 -13.37 39.29 -5.75
C THR A 211 -11.90 39.65 -5.79
N GLU A 212 -10.99 38.67 -6.05
CA GLU A 212 -9.53 38.90 -6.16
C GLU A 212 -9.05 39.24 -7.59
N ARG A 213 -9.94 39.26 -8.57
CA ARG A 213 -9.71 39.67 -9.97
C ARG A 213 -10.17 41.10 -10.21
#